data_ff300256682d9aadc0191483cf078987
#
_entry.id   ff300256682d9aadc0191483cf078987
#
_cell.length_a   1.000
_cell.length_b   1.000
_cell.length_c   1.000
_cell.angle_alpha   90.00
_cell.angle_beta   90.00
_cell.angle_gamma   90.00
#
_symmetry.space_group_name_H-M   'P 1'
#
loop_
_entity.id
_entity.type
_entity.pdbx_description
1 polymer ?
#
loop_
_entity_poly.entity_id
_entity_poly.type
_entity_poly.pdbx_seq_one_letter_code
_entity_poly.pdbx_strand_id
1 'polypeptide(L)'
;MEIWKESQLQLLSQTQDINTAYRISLNFVRNLGYKFCAFSTISASSCTDCCPVNLNNYPHDWNTQYEQNNASEIDPVAAYCNHSMLPVLWSKELFCATPWLWQLLQQQGLAHGWSQAIHDEESGLRSILSLA
;
A
#
# COMPACT_ATOMS: atom_id res chain seq x y z
N MET A 1 3.77 4.12 23.93
CA MET A 1 3.64 3.68 22.53
C MET A 1 4.32 2.32 22.39
N GLU A 2 3.54 1.33 22.00
CA GLU A 2 4.13 0.02 21.77
C GLU A 2 4.88 0.00 20.46
N ILE A 3 6.16 -0.29 20.54
CA ILE A 3 7.01 -0.58 19.40
C ILE A 3 6.74 -2.02 18.99
N TRP A 4 7.13 -2.41 17.80
CA TRP A 4 7.13 -3.81 17.38
C TRP A 4 7.76 -4.67 18.49
N LYS A 5 7.05 -5.68 18.92
CA LYS A 5 7.63 -6.65 19.83
C LYS A 5 8.72 -7.41 19.09
N GLU A 6 9.81 -7.68 19.77
CA GLU A 6 10.93 -8.41 19.16
C GLU A 6 10.49 -9.72 18.52
N SER A 7 9.53 -10.40 19.15
CA SER A 7 8.98 -11.64 18.59
C SER A 7 8.31 -11.44 17.23
N GLN A 8 7.60 -10.32 17.04
CA GLN A 8 6.97 -10.01 15.76
C GLN A 8 7.99 -9.69 14.68
N LEU A 9 9.03 -8.97 15.02
CA LEU A 9 10.12 -8.68 14.09
C LEU A 9 10.86 -9.95 13.68
N GLN A 10 11.08 -10.86 14.63
CA GLN A 10 11.68 -12.15 14.32
C GLN A 10 10.82 -12.98 13.38
N LEU A 11 9.50 -13.00 13.62
CA LEU A 11 8.58 -13.71 12.74
C LEU A 11 8.60 -13.14 11.33
N LEU A 12 8.61 -11.82 11.19
CA LEU A 12 8.70 -11.18 9.88
C LEU A 12 10.00 -11.51 9.16
N SER A 13 11.12 -11.49 9.88
CA SER A 13 12.43 -11.75 9.29
C SER A 13 12.60 -13.21 8.85
N GLN A 14 11.87 -14.12 9.47
CA GLN A 14 11.95 -15.55 9.18
C GLN A 14 10.94 -16.03 8.15
N THR A 15 9.87 -15.26 7.91
CA THR A 15 8.84 -15.69 6.99
C THR A 15 9.26 -15.45 5.54
N GLN A 16 8.98 -16.41 4.68
CA GLN A 16 9.16 -16.30 3.23
C GLN A 16 7.82 -16.20 2.51
N ASP A 17 6.70 -16.32 3.27
CA ASP A 17 5.37 -16.24 2.73
C ASP A 17 4.83 -14.82 2.88
N ILE A 18 4.54 -14.18 1.75
CA ILE A 18 4.02 -12.81 1.71
C ILE A 18 2.68 -12.67 2.45
N ASN A 19 1.82 -13.68 2.37
CA ASN A 19 0.53 -13.65 3.05
C ASN A 19 0.68 -13.67 4.56
N THR A 20 1.64 -14.45 5.07
CA THR A 20 1.95 -14.48 6.49
C THR A 20 2.55 -13.16 6.95
N ALA A 21 3.48 -12.61 6.18
CA ALA A 21 4.07 -11.30 6.46
C ALA A 21 3.00 -10.21 6.51
N TYR A 22 2.06 -10.23 5.57
CA TYR A 22 0.95 -9.28 5.55
C TYR A 22 0.08 -9.40 6.80
N ARG A 23 -0.25 -10.61 7.24
CA ARG A 23 -1.05 -10.83 8.45
C ARG A 23 -0.38 -10.30 9.70
N ILE A 24 0.93 -10.54 9.83
CA ILE A 24 1.70 -10.03 10.96
C ILE A 24 1.68 -8.50 10.96
N SER A 25 1.90 -7.91 9.79
CA SER A 25 1.89 -6.45 9.61
C SER A 25 0.52 -5.86 9.92
N LEU A 26 -0.56 -6.53 9.51
CA LEU A 26 -1.92 -6.09 9.76
C LEU A 26 -2.24 -6.04 11.26
N ASN A 27 -1.82 -7.05 12.02
CA ASN A 27 -1.98 -7.05 13.46
C ASN A 27 -1.26 -5.87 14.11
N PHE A 28 -0.03 -5.61 13.68
CA PHE A 28 0.75 -4.50 14.20
C PHE A 28 0.09 -3.15 13.87
N VAL A 29 -0.37 -2.98 12.64
CA VAL A 29 -1.03 -1.77 12.17
C VAL A 29 -2.30 -1.47 12.97
N ARG A 30 -3.09 -2.51 13.26
CA ARG A 30 -4.30 -2.37 14.09
C ARG A 30 -3.96 -1.91 15.50
N ASN A 31 -2.88 -2.41 16.07
CA ASN A 31 -2.42 -2.00 17.40
C ASN A 31 -1.98 -0.54 17.43
N LEU A 32 -1.56 0.01 16.28
CA LEU A 32 -1.24 1.43 16.15
C LEU A 32 -2.48 2.32 15.96
N GLY A 33 -3.66 1.73 15.78
CA GLY A 33 -4.90 2.47 15.64
C GLY A 33 -5.38 2.65 14.19
N TYR A 34 -4.69 2.08 13.22
CA TYR A 34 -5.13 2.10 11.83
C TYR A 34 -6.07 0.92 11.57
N LYS A 35 -7.08 1.15 10.74
CA LYS A 35 -8.06 0.12 10.37
C LYS A 35 -7.66 -0.61 9.10
N PHE A 36 -6.94 0.04 8.21
CA PHE A 36 -6.68 -0.46 6.87
C PHE A 36 -5.19 -0.52 6.60
N CYS A 37 -4.78 -1.58 5.91
CA CYS A 37 -3.41 -1.79 5.49
C CYS A 37 -3.41 -2.37 4.09
N ALA A 38 -2.57 -1.84 3.22
CA ALA A 38 -2.38 -2.36 1.89
C ALA A 38 -0.90 -2.55 1.60
N PHE A 39 -0.58 -3.61 0.92
CA PHE A 39 0.75 -3.88 0.42
C PHE A 39 0.66 -4.22 -1.05
N SER A 40 1.41 -3.51 -1.88
CA SER A 40 1.44 -3.77 -3.31
C SER A 40 2.86 -3.70 -3.84
N THR A 41 3.07 -4.36 -4.96
CA THR A 41 4.34 -4.30 -5.68
C THR A 41 4.12 -3.75 -7.07
N ILE A 42 5.08 -2.93 -7.52
CA ILE A 42 5.12 -2.42 -8.88
C ILE A 42 6.41 -2.91 -9.49
N SER A 43 6.30 -3.62 -10.60
CA SER A 43 7.47 -4.03 -11.36
C SER A 43 7.95 -2.87 -12.21
N ALA A 44 9.24 -2.51 -12.08
CA ALA A 44 9.85 -1.57 -13.00
C ALA A 44 10.13 -2.30 -14.32
N SER A 45 9.38 -2.01 -15.33
CA SER A 45 9.59 -2.38 -16.73
C SER A 45 10.11 -3.80 -17.02
N SER A 46 9.49 -4.53 -17.88
CA SER A 46 9.97 -5.71 -18.59
C SER A 46 10.16 -7.02 -17.81
N CYS A 47 9.85 -7.10 -16.53
CA CYS A 47 9.79 -8.40 -15.89
C CYS A 47 8.46 -9.07 -16.23
N THR A 48 8.48 -9.93 -17.26
CA THR A 48 7.28 -10.67 -17.67
C THR A 48 6.89 -11.77 -16.67
N ASP A 49 7.80 -12.11 -15.76
CA ASP A 49 7.62 -13.21 -14.81
C ASP A 49 7.15 -12.76 -13.44
N CYS A 50 7.04 -11.44 -13.18
CA CYS A 50 6.63 -10.93 -11.89
C CYS A 50 5.14 -10.60 -11.92
N CYS A 51 4.35 -11.45 -11.25
CA CYS A 51 2.96 -11.11 -10.97
C CYS A 51 2.91 -9.99 -9.93
N PRO A 52 2.23 -8.88 -10.22
CA PRO A 52 2.08 -7.83 -9.21
C PRO A 52 1.31 -8.39 -8.00
N VAL A 53 1.80 -8.10 -6.81
CA VAL A 53 1.15 -8.47 -5.57
C VAL A 53 0.28 -7.29 -5.12
N ASN A 54 -0.93 -7.58 -4.70
CA ASN A 54 -1.81 -6.58 -4.11
C ASN A 54 -2.60 -7.25 -2.98
N LEU A 55 -2.21 -6.94 -1.76
CA LEU A 55 -2.86 -7.44 -0.55
C LEU A 55 -3.39 -6.26 0.25
N ASN A 56 -4.68 -6.27 0.54
CA ASN A 56 -5.28 -5.22 1.36
C ASN A 56 -6.54 -5.73 2.06
N ASN A 57 -6.94 -5.00 3.10
CA ASN A 57 -8.22 -5.21 3.78
C ASN A 57 -9.18 -4.06 3.54
N TYR A 58 -9.03 -3.37 2.42
CA TYR A 58 -9.90 -2.26 2.04
C TYR A 58 -11.32 -2.77 1.73
N PRO A 59 -12.33 -1.90 1.81
CA PRO A 59 -13.68 -2.29 1.43
C PRO A 59 -13.75 -2.87 0.02
N HIS A 60 -14.63 -3.85 -0.16
CA HIS A 60 -14.80 -4.51 -1.45
C HIS A 60 -15.14 -3.54 -2.57
N ASP A 61 -16.01 -2.57 -2.30
CA ASP A 61 -16.41 -1.56 -3.29
C ASP A 61 -15.23 -0.70 -3.75
N TRP A 62 -14.32 -0.38 -2.84
CA TRP A 62 -13.09 0.33 -3.21
C TRP A 62 -12.30 -0.46 -4.25
N ASN A 63 -12.02 -1.73 -3.93
CA ASN A 63 -11.24 -2.59 -4.80
C ASN A 63 -11.91 -2.78 -6.16
N THR A 64 -13.22 -2.98 -6.16
CA THR A 64 -13.99 -3.16 -7.40
C THR A 64 -13.90 -1.93 -8.29
N GLN A 65 -14.15 -0.74 -7.75
CA GLN A 65 -14.11 0.49 -8.52
C GLN A 65 -12.69 0.85 -8.95
N TYR A 66 -11.71 0.60 -8.10
CA TYR A 66 -10.32 0.84 -8.43
C TYR A 66 -9.88 0.01 -9.63
N GLU A 67 -10.26 -1.26 -9.64
CA GLU A 67 -9.95 -2.19 -10.73
C GLU A 67 -10.72 -1.85 -12.01
N GLN A 68 -12.02 -1.63 -11.91
CA GLN A 68 -12.89 -1.34 -13.05
C GLN A 68 -12.48 -0.07 -13.78
N ASN A 69 -11.95 0.92 -13.09
CA ASN A 69 -11.54 2.20 -13.67
C ASN A 69 -10.05 2.25 -14.02
N ASN A 70 -9.33 1.13 -13.89
CA ASN A 70 -7.88 1.07 -14.10
C ASN A 70 -7.15 2.17 -13.32
N ALA A 71 -7.56 2.37 -12.08
CA ALA A 71 -7.09 3.49 -11.28
C ALA A 71 -5.59 3.44 -10.99
N SER A 72 -4.99 2.25 -11.05
CA SER A 72 -3.54 2.11 -10.85
C SER A 72 -2.71 2.91 -11.86
N GLU A 73 -3.25 3.17 -13.05
CA GLU A 73 -2.57 3.94 -14.09
C GLU A 73 -2.55 5.44 -13.81
N ILE A 74 -3.52 5.92 -13.01
CA ILE A 74 -3.70 7.34 -12.74
C ILE A 74 -3.61 7.68 -11.25
N ASP A 75 -3.36 6.70 -10.40
CA ASP A 75 -3.27 6.89 -8.95
C ASP A 75 -2.05 7.73 -8.61
N PRO A 76 -2.24 8.93 -8.02
CA PRO A 76 -1.10 9.80 -7.70
C PRO A 76 -0.19 9.21 -6.62
N VAL A 77 -0.71 8.34 -5.75
CA VAL A 77 0.10 7.65 -4.74
C VAL A 77 1.07 6.69 -5.44
N ALA A 78 0.57 5.91 -6.39
CA ALA A 78 1.41 4.98 -7.17
C ALA A 78 2.47 5.75 -7.95
N ALA A 79 2.11 6.86 -8.57
CA ALA A 79 3.05 7.71 -9.31
C ALA A 79 4.14 8.27 -8.40
N TYR A 80 3.75 8.78 -7.23
CA TYR A 80 4.71 9.30 -6.25
C TYR A 80 5.67 8.20 -5.77
N CYS A 81 5.14 7.06 -5.41
CA CYS A 81 5.92 5.94 -4.87
C CYS A 81 6.85 5.31 -5.92
N ASN A 82 6.54 5.51 -7.20
CA ASN A 82 7.41 5.06 -8.28
C ASN A 82 8.73 5.85 -8.34
N HIS A 83 8.74 7.07 -7.79
CA HIS A 83 9.88 7.98 -7.87
C HIS A 83 10.51 8.33 -6.52
N SER A 84 9.88 7.97 -5.41
CA SER A 84 10.34 8.38 -4.09
C SER A 84 10.13 7.29 -3.05
N MET A 85 11.05 7.18 -2.11
CA MET A 85 10.92 6.33 -0.93
C MET A 85 10.52 7.13 0.32
N LEU A 86 10.27 8.43 0.18
CA LEU A 86 9.77 9.24 1.28
C LEU A 86 8.29 8.98 1.50
N PRO A 87 7.83 8.98 2.76
CA PRO A 87 6.40 8.81 3.01
C PRO A 87 5.60 9.98 2.44
N VAL A 88 4.37 9.68 2.01
CA VAL A 88 3.44 10.69 1.50
C VAL A 88 2.11 10.56 2.24
N LEU A 89 1.59 11.69 2.71
CA LEU A 89 0.25 11.74 3.29
C LEU A 89 -0.76 11.91 2.17
N TRP A 90 -1.86 11.16 2.27
CA TRP A 90 -2.97 11.32 1.34
C TRP A 90 -3.67 12.64 1.62
N SER A 91 -3.81 13.45 0.60
CA SER A 91 -4.40 14.79 0.72
C SER A 91 -5.20 15.13 -0.52
N LYS A 92 -6.11 16.08 -0.36
CA LYS A 92 -6.89 16.58 -1.48
C LYS A 92 -6.00 17.14 -2.59
N GLU A 93 -4.90 17.78 -2.20
CA GLU A 93 -3.93 18.35 -3.13
C GLU A 93 -3.23 17.26 -3.94
N LEU A 94 -2.87 16.16 -3.29
CA LEU A 94 -2.24 15.01 -3.98
C LEU A 94 -3.16 14.44 -5.06
N PHE A 95 -4.46 14.40 -4.79
CA PHE A 95 -5.46 13.84 -5.69
C PHE A 95 -6.14 14.91 -6.57
N CYS A 96 -5.55 16.09 -6.73
CA CYS A 96 -6.20 17.20 -7.43
C CYS A 96 -6.52 16.88 -8.91
N ALA A 97 -5.72 16.03 -9.56
CA ALA A 97 -5.98 15.60 -10.94
C ALA A 97 -6.98 14.44 -11.02
N THR A 98 -7.30 13.81 -9.89
CA THR A 98 -8.23 12.67 -9.82
C THR A 98 -9.21 12.88 -8.66
N PRO A 99 -10.06 13.92 -8.72
CA PRO A 99 -10.97 14.24 -7.60
C PRO A 99 -11.96 13.13 -7.30
N TRP A 100 -12.35 12.34 -8.31
CA TRP A 100 -13.26 11.22 -8.12
C TRP A 100 -12.62 10.13 -7.24
N LEU A 101 -11.32 9.92 -7.36
CA LEU A 101 -10.60 8.94 -6.55
C LEU A 101 -10.51 9.40 -5.10
N TRP A 102 -10.28 10.70 -4.89
CA TRP A 102 -10.31 11.29 -3.55
C TRP A 102 -11.69 11.15 -2.90
N GLN A 103 -12.75 11.41 -3.66
CA GLN A 103 -14.12 11.24 -3.17
C GLN A 103 -14.40 9.78 -2.80
N LEU A 104 -13.93 8.85 -3.62
CA LEU A 104 -14.10 7.42 -3.35
C LEU A 104 -13.40 7.03 -2.03
N LEU A 105 -12.19 7.52 -1.80
CA LEU A 105 -11.48 7.32 -0.53
C LEU A 105 -12.32 7.79 0.65
N GLN A 106 -12.90 8.99 0.56
CA GLN A 106 -13.73 9.55 1.62
C GLN A 106 -14.98 8.71 1.86
N GLN A 107 -15.64 8.28 0.80
CA GLN A 107 -16.87 7.48 0.89
C GLN A 107 -16.62 6.11 1.50
N GLN A 108 -15.46 5.53 1.27
CA GLN A 108 -15.11 4.18 1.75
C GLN A 108 -14.45 4.19 3.13
N GLY A 109 -14.33 5.33 3.76
CA GLY A 109 -13.73 5.43 5.09
C GLY A 109 -12.21 5.43 5.11
N LEU A 110 -11.58 5.64 3.97
CA LEU A 110 -10.12 5.72 3.82
C LEU A 110 -9.65 7.18 3.84
N ALA A 111 -10.23 7.99 4.72
CA ALA A 111 -10.08 9.45 4.70
C ALA A 111 -8.68 9.93 5.08
N HIS A 112 -8.00 9.18 5.94
CA HIS A 112 -6.70 9.58 6.49
C HIS A 112 -5.73 8.45 6.32
N GLY A 113 -4.83 8.60 5.38
CA GLY A 113 -3.85 7.57 5.13
C GLY A 113 -2.51 8.12 4.69
N TRP A 114 -1.54 7.24 4.66
CA TRP A 114 -0.22 7.54 4.14
C TRP A 114 0.37 6.30 3.48
N SER A 115 1.33 6.55 2.61
CA SER A 115 2.01 5.48 1.87
C SER A 115 3.50 5.73 1.86
N GLN A 116 4.26 4.65 1.77
CA GLN A 116 5.70 4.71 1.63
C GLN A 116 6.18 3.55 0.78
N ALA A 117 7.14 3.82 -0.09
CA ALA A 117 7.71 2.83 -0.97
C ALA A 117 9.11 2.42 -0.55
N ILE A 118 9.49 1.21 -0.93
CA ILE A 118 10.86 0.72 -0.87
C ILE A 118 11.22 0.30 -2.30
N HIS A 119 12.35 0.80 -2.79
CA HIS A 119 12.86 0.46 -4.12
C HIS A 119 14.03 -0.51 -3.97
N ASP A 120 13.91 -1.67 -4.60
CA ASP A 120 15.00 -2.63 -4.66
C ASP A 120 15.78 -2.40 -5.94
N GLU A 121 17.04 -1.99 -5.80
CA GLU A 121 17.90 -1.66 -6.93
C GLU A 121 18.26 -2.88 -7.78
N GLU A 122 18.40 -4.04 -7.15
CA GLU A 122 18.79 -5.25 -7.87
C GLU A 122 17.69 -5.79 -8.78
N SER A 123 16.47 -5.86 -8.28
CA SER A 123 15.34 -6.41 -9.03
C SER A 123 14.54 -5.35 -9.78
N GLY A 124 14.71 -4.08 -9.41
CA GLY A 124 13.87 -2.99 -9.90
C GLY A 124 12.47 -3.01 -9.31
N LEU A 125 12.22 -3.90 -8.36
CA LEU A 125 10.91 -4.02 -7.72
C LEU A 125 10.67 -2.85 -6.76
N ARG A 126 9.47 -2.30 -6.82
CA ARG A 126 9.03 -1.28 -5.88
C ARG A 126 7.88 -1.83 -5.07
N SER A 127 8.00 -1.74 -3.76
CA SER A 127 6.96 -2.18 -2.82
C SER A 127 6.36 -0.96 -2.15
N ILE A 128 5.04 -0.95 -2.03
CA ILE A 128 4.31 0.17 -1.43
C ILE A 128 3.51 -0.35 -0.25
N LEU A 129 3.70 0.28 0.90
CA LEU A 129 2.89 0.03 2.09
C LEU A 129 2.01 1.24 2.33
N SER A 130 0.71 1.02 2.52
CA SER A 130 -0.26 2.08 2.79
C SER A 130 -1.05 1.74 4.04
N LEU A 131 -1.23 2.74 4.88
CA LEU A 131 -2.00 2.64 6.12
C LEU A 131 -3.08 3.71 6.14
N ALA A 132 -4.27 3.34 6.60
CA ALA A 132 -5.37 4.28 6.75
C ALA A 132 -6.26 3.95 7.96
#